data_f681c6f04004e19cb90ba543927b56da
#
_entry.id   f681c6f04004e19cb90ba543927b56da
#
_cell.length_a   1.000
_cell.length_b   1.000
_cell.length_c   1.000
_cell.angle_alpha   90.00
_cell.angle_beta   90.00
_cell.angle_gamma   90.00
#
_symmetry.space_group_name_H-M   'P 1'
#
loop_
_entity.id
_entity.type
_entity.pdbx_description
1 polymer ?
#
loop_
_entity_poly.entity_id
_entity_poly.type
_entity_poly.pdbx_seq_one_letter_code
_entity_poly.pdbx_strand_id
1 'polypeptide(L)'
;MPKEISNDGYRLAHTMMRVRNLEESFNFYCKTLGMKILRKTDYPDGKFTNAFIGYGLETESPCLELTHNWDQKENYDKGNGWGHI
;
A
#
# COMPACT_ATOMS: atom_id res chain seq x y z
N MET A 1 -6.60 38.34 6.45
CA MET A 1 -5.85 37.09 6.71
C MET A 1 -6.79 35.90 6.72
N PRO A 2 -6.57 34.94 5.85
CA PRO A 2 -7.42 33.76 5.92
C PRO A 2 -7.25 33.06 7.27
N LYS A 3 -8.33 32.48 7.73
CA LYS A 3 -8.32 31.73 8.95
C LYS A 3 -7.39 30.53 8.79
N GLU A 4 -6.54 30.34 9.75
CA GLU A 4 -5.64 29.18 9.73
C GLU A 4 -6.44 27.89 9.79
N ILE A 5 -6.12 26.97 8.89
CA ILE A 5 -6.78 25.67 8.85
C ILE A 5 -6.00 24.72 9.74
N SER A 6 -6.70 24.14 10.71
CA SER A 6 -6.09 23.11 11.53
C SER A 6 -5.79 21.89 10.67
N ASN A 7 -4.56 21.39 10.77
CA ASN A 7 -4.16 20.15 10.10
C ASN A 7 -3.88 19.03 11.11
N ASP A 8 -4.41 19.18 12.33
CA ASP A 8 -4.27 18.12 13.32
C ASP A 8 -4.95 16.84 12.82
N GLY A 9 -4.22 15.77 12.82
CA GLY A 9 -4.71 14.49 12.31
C GLY A 9 -4.58 14.33 10.80
N TYR A 10 -4.22 15.35 10.08
CA TYR A 10 -3.94 15.20 8.65
C TYR A 10 -2.61 14.49 8.48
N ARG A 11 -2.59 13.53 7.60
CA ARG A 11 -1.38 12.77 7.30
C ARG A 11 -1.55 12.03 5.99
N LEU A 12 -0.43 11.60 5.44
CA LEU A 12 -0.46 10.67 4.34
C LEU A 12 -0.88 9.32 4.89
N ALA A 13 -2.08 8.86 4.52
CA ALA A 13 -2.63 7.62 5.08
C ALA A 13 -1.96 6.40 4.47
N HIS A 14 -1.93 6.34 3.14
CA HIS A 14 -1.30 5.23 2.44
C HIS A 14 -0.96 5.60 1.01
N THR A 15 -0.07 4.82 0.43
CA THR A 15 0.27 4.82 -0.98
C THR A 15 -0.07 3.45 -1.52
N MET A 16 -0.77 3.39 -2.64
CA MET A 16 -1.16 2.11 -3.24
C MET A 16 -0.21 1.79 -4.39
N MET A 17 0.19 0.52 -4.43
CA MET A 17 0.98 -0.02 -5.53
C MET A 17 0.34 -1.31 -6.00
N ARG A 18 0.35 -1.53 -7.30
CA ARG A 18 -0.04 -2.80 -7.87
C ARG A 18 1.17 -3.70 -7.95
N VAL A 19 1.00 -4.96 -7.56
CA VAL A 19 2.10 -5.92 -7.54
C VAL A 19 1.68 -7.19 -8.28
N ARG A 20 2.63 -7.86 -8.89
CA ARG A 20 2.35 -9.08 -9.64
C ARG A 20 2.15 -10.29 -8.74
N ASN A 21 2.64 -10.24 -7.52
CA ASN A 21 2.61 -11.38 -6.61
C ASN A 21 2.71 -10.89 -5.17
N LEU A 22 1.68 -11.16 -4.37
CA LEU A 22 1.65 -10.72 -2.98
C LEU A 22 2.68 -11.43 -2.12
N GLU A 23 2.90 -12.72 -2.36
CA GLU A 23 3.87 -13.48 -1.57
C GLU A 23 5.28 -12.94 -1.73
N GLU A 24 5.69 -12.63 -2.96
CA GLU A 24 6.98 -11.99 -3.21
C GLU A 24 7.07 -10.64 -2.51
N SER A 25 6.00 -9.86 -2.58
CA SER A 25 5.96 -8.54 -1.93
C SER A 25 6.04 -8.66 -0.42
N PHE A 26 5.32 -9.60 0.17
CA PHE A 26 5.40 -9.84 1.61
C PHE A 26 6.81 -10.29 2.03
N ASN A 27 7.46 -11.12 1.23
CA ASN A 27 8.83 -11.51 1.53
C ASN A 27 9.76 -10.30 1.57
N PHE A 28 9.59 -9.38 0.64
CA PHE A 28 10.42 -8.18 0.63
C PHE A 28 10.06 -7.23 1.79
N TYR A 29 8.80 -6.82 1.85
CA TYR A 29 8.42 -5.78 2.81
C TYR A 29 8.35 -6.30 4.24
N CYS A 30 7.86 -7.51 4.46
CA CYS A 30 7.68 -8.02 5.80
C CYS A 30 8.91 -8.72 6.33
N LYS A 31 9.52 -9.61 5.55
CA LYS A 31 10.70 -10.33 6.02
C LYS A 31 11.97 -9.50 5.95
N THR A 32 12.18 -8.77 4.86
CA THR A 32 13.40 -7.99 4.69
C THR A 32 13.33 -6.64 5.39
N LEU A 33 12.22 -5.91 5.23
CA LEU A 33 12.08 -4.58 5.82
C LEU A 33 11.36 -4.56 7.15
N GLY A 34 10.84 -5.68 7.61
CA GLY A 34 10.25 -5.79 8.94
C GLY A 34 8.85 -5.23 9.09
N MET A 35 8.14 -4.95 8.00
CA MET A 35 6.76 -4.50 8.08
C MET A 35 5.84 -5.62 8.54
N LYS A 36 4.67 -5.25 9.00
CA LYS A 36 3.62 -6.19 9.41
C LYS A 36 2.45 -6.09 8.46
N ILE A 37 1.79 -7.23 8.25
CA ILE A 37 0.52 -7.24 7.51
C ILE A 37 -0.54 -6.74 8.47
N LEU A 38 -1.12 -5.59 8.16
CA LEU A 38 -2.12 -4.96 9.02
C LEU A 38 -3.52 -5.45 8.69
N ARG A 39 -3.77 -5.70 7.40
CA ARG A 39 -5.08 -6.13 6.93
C ARG A 39 -4.93 -6.70 5.53
N LYS A 40 -5.68 -7.76 5.22
CA LYS A 40 -5.69 -8.37 3.89
C LYS A 40 -7.13 -8.73 3.54
N THR A 41 -7.58 -8.34 2.35
CA THR A 41 -8.95 -8.59 1.92
C THR A 41 -8.97 -9.07 0.47
N ASP A 42 -9.70 -10.14 0.22
CA ASP A 42 -9.95 -10.66 -1.13
C ASP A 42 -11.24 -10.08 -1.67
N TYR A 43 -11.24 -9.70 -2.94
CA TYR A 43 -12.42 -9.18 -3.63
C TYR A 43 -12.71 -10.07 -4.83
N PRO A 44 -13.46 -11.19 -4.65
CA PRO A 44 -13.66 -12.15 -5.74
C PRO A 44 -14.38 -11.55 -6.95
N ASP A 45 -15.33 -10.64 -6.74
CA ASP A 45 -16.07 -10.02 -7.83
C ASP A 45 -15.15 -9.20 -8.74
N GLY A 46 -14.15 -8.55 -8.17
CA GLY A 46 -13.16 -7.78 -8.92
C GLY A 46 -11.92 -8.57 -9.28
N LYS A 47 -11.79 -9.80 -8.76
CA LYS A 47 -10.64 -10.67 -8.95
C LYS A 47 -9.33 -10.00 -8.55
N PHE A 48 -9.33 -9.42 -7.36
CA PHE A 48 -8.13 -8.81 -6.80
C PHE A 48 -8.09 -8.98 -5.28
N THR A 49 -6.91 -8.79 -4.74
CA THR A 49 -6.65 -8.81 -3.30
C THR A 49 -5.91 -7.55 -2.92
N ASN A 50 -6.33 -6.92 -1.83
CA ASN A 50 -5.61 -5.80 -1.23
C ASN A 50 -4.96 -6.24 0.07
N ALA A 51 -3.79 -5.70 0.35
CA ALA A 51 -3.13 -5.88 1.62
C ALA A 51 -2.53 -4.56 2.08
N PHE A 52 -2.77 -4.21 3.33
CA PHE A 52 -2.15 -3.04 3.96
C PHE A 52 -1.03 -3.52 4.85
N ILE A 53 0.17 -2.98 4.63
CA ILE A 53 1.37 -3.34 5.39
C ILE A 53 2.04 -2.08 5.91
N GLY A 54 2.70 -2.18 7.05
CA GLY A 54 3.36 -1.03 7.64
C GLY A 54 4.02 -1.39 8.97
N TYR A 55 4.46 -0.35 9.67
CA TYR A 55 5.17 -0.50 10.93
C TYR A 55 4.31 -0.19 12.15
N GLY A 56 3.14 0.36 11.96
CA GLY A 56 2.23 0.71 13.04
C GLY A 56 0.78 0.52 12.62
N LEU A 57 -0.15 0.99 13.45
CA LEU A 57 -1.57 0.91 13.15
C LEU A 57 -1.93 1.79 11.96
N GLU A 58 -2.76 1.29 11.05
CA GLU A 58 -3.15 2.08 9.86
C GLU A 58 -3.93 3.33 10.23
N THR A 59 -4.52 3.38 11.44
CA THR A 59 -5.22 4.56 11.94
C THR A 59 -4.27 5.64 12.45
N GLU A 60 -3.00 5.33 12.66
CA GLU A 60 -2.03 6.23 13.27
C GLU A 60 -0.79 6.46 12.42
N SER A 61 -0.43 5.49 11.61
CA SER A 61 0.82 5.51 10.85
C SER A 61 0.57 5.32 9.36
N PRO A 62 1.40 5.91 8.50
CA PRO A 62 1.34 5.62 7.08
C PRO A 62 1.57 4.14 6.80
N CYS A 63 0.95 3.64 5.75
CA CYS A 63 1.15 2.27 5.32
C CYS A 63 1.17 2.18 3.80
N LEU A 64 1.57 1.03 3.29
CA LEU A 64 1.47 0.71 1.89
C LEU A 64 0.23 -0.14 1.66
N GLU A 65 -0.50 0.19 0.63
CA GLU A 65 -1.59 -0.66 0.14
C GLU A 65 -1.10 -1.38 -1.10
N LEU A 66 -1.02 -2.71 -1.03
CA LEU A 66 -0.62 -3.54 -2.15
C LEU A 66 -1.86 -4.13 -2.78
N THR A 67 -1.98 -3.99 -4.09
CA THR A 67 -3.09 -4.57 -4.84
C THR A 67 -2.54 -5.60 -5.82
N HIS A 68 -3.04 -6.82 -5.72
CA HIS A 68 -2.72 -7.87 -6.67
C HIS A 68 -3.97 -8.24 -7.46
N ASN A 69 -3.96 -7.96 -8.76
CA ASN A 69 -4.98 -8.44 -9.68
C ASN A 69 -4.66 -9.90 -10.01
N TRP A 70 -5.61 -10.79 -9.78
CA TRP A 70 -5.34 -12.23 -9.79
C TRP A 70 -4.78 -12.75 -11.11
N ASP A 71 -5.16 -12.13 -12.22
CA ASP A 71 -4.69 -12.55 -13.54
C ASP A 71 -3.34 -11.92 -13.93
N GLN A 72 -2.84 -10.99 -13.12
CA GLN A 72 -1.58 -10.31 -13.42
C GLN A 72 -0.39 -11.14 -12.94
N LYS A 73 0.47 -11.53 -13.87
CA LYS A 73 1.63 -12.37 -13.56
C LYS A 73 2.97 -11.71 -13.90
N GLU A 74 2.92 -10.61 -14.64
CA GLU A 74 4.12 -9.90 -15.04
C GLU A 74 4.25 -8.58 -14.31
N ASN A 75 5.45 -8.03 -14.28
CA ASN A 75 5.68 -6.74 -13.66
C ASN A 75 4.90 -5.64 -14.37
N TYR A 76 4.46 -4.65 -13.60
CA TYR A 76 3.85 -3.46 -14.16
C TYR A 76 4.91 -2.50 -14.68
N ASP A 77 4.55 -1.78 -15.73
CA ASP A 77 5.38 -0.70 -16.22
C ASP A 77 5.22 0.50 -15.29
N LYS A 78 6.32 0.98 -14.77
CA LYS A 78 6.31 2.12 -13.84
C LYS A 78 6.30 3.46 -14.57
N GLY A 79 6.61 3.48 -15.88
CA GLY A 79 6.79 4.73 -16.58
C GLY A 79 7.98 5.51 -16.04
N ASN A 80 7.98 6.82 -16.29
CA ASN A 80 9.07 7.69 -15.86
C ASN A 80 8.60 8.91 -15.07
N GLY A 81 7.35 8.92 -14.66
CA GLY A 81 6.79 10.04 -13.88
C GLY A 81 6.88 9.86 -12.38
N TRP A 82 7.20 8.66 -11.93
CA TRP A 82 7.25 8.37 -10.50
C TRP A 82 8.60 8.78 -9.91
N GLY A 83 8.55 9.43 -8.79
CA GLY A 83 9.73 9.70 -7.99
C GLY A 83 9.57 9.02 -6.63
N HIS A 84 9.29 9.82 -5.64
CA HIS A 84 9.02 9.31 -4.29
C HIS A 84 8.11 10.29 -3.55
N ILE A 85 7.58 9.82 -2.50
CA ILE A 85 6.75 10.66 -1.63
C ILE A 85 7.58 11.21 -0.48
#